data_3c61d49c41ab7008f7e7616fc93bb21e
#
_entry.id   3c61d49c41ab7008f7e7616fc93bb21e
#
_cell.length_a   1.000
_cell.length_b   1.000
_cell.length_c   1.000
_cell.angle_alpha   90.00
_cell.angle_beta   90.00
_cell.angle_gamma   90.00
#
_symmetry.space_group_name_H-M   'P 1'
#
loop_
_entity.id
_entity.type
_entity.pdbx_description
1 polymer ?
#
loop_
_entity_poly.entity_id
_entity_poly.type
_entity_poly.pdbx_seq_one_letter_code
_entity_poly.pdbx_strand_id
1 'polypeptide(L)'
;MKSIRAKIMWLLFGSVLIASLIIGTVGTILTSGVIEKSSTENMNLLCKTNAGEVDIVLAKIEDSVDTLSHNAVSELSDIGMLKDDSLRAAYSSSLEKSALHHIENIEGAVAIYLCYDASYIGKSDGFFYVKNKETQKFENQPLTDISLYAEDDIEHVGWWHIPTKRKTATWIEAYYNANINHNIISYVVPLYMNEQLIGVIGADISIEHIEALVKQISIYSSGKAALLKSDGTVVYHPNFEQGHLIGEGDPGFDGVVEKLSKEEHTGELIKYELDGVEKRIASCKLRNGMLMVCFAPVSEIYREQHALSVFTLIFTLIVIVLALIGALYVSREFARPIKKLNEAAKHLTD
;
A
#
# COMPACT_ATOMS: atom_id res chain seq x y z
N MET A 1 9.92 -59.50 -36.94
CA MET A 1 10.47 -59.31 -35.57
C MET A 1 11.18 -57.96 -35.49
N LYS A 2 10.84 -57.06 -34.55
CA LYS A 2 11.56 -55.78 -34.35
C LYS A 2 12.98 -56.10 -33.88
N SER A 3 13.99 -55.54 -34.55
CA SER A 3 15.42 -55.72 -34.24
C SER A 3 15.72 -55.52 -32.77
N ILE A 4 16.53 -56.37 -32.13
CA ILE A 4 17.04 -56.22 -30.75
C ILE A 4 17.58 -54.78 -30.52
N ARG A 5 18.24 -54.24 -31.54
CA ARG A 5 18.70 -52.84 -31.55
C ARG A 5 17.57 -51.82 -31.31
N ALA A 6 16.45 -51.99 -31.98
CA ALA A 6 15.31 -51.09 -31.81
C ALA A 6 14.71 -51.22 -30.40
N LYS A 7 14.68 -52.46 -29.82
CA LYS A 7 14.15 -52.64 -28.45
C LYS A 7 15.03 -51.97 -27.41
N ILE A 8 16.34 -52.11 -27.49
CA ILE A 8 17.29 -51.44 -26.55
C ILE A 8 17.21 -49.93 -26.70
N MET A 9 17.19 -49.41 -27.93
CA MET A 9 17.08 -47.98 -28.18
C MET A 9 15.76 -47.40 -27.58
N TRP A 10 14.64 -48.04 -27.83
CA TRP A 10 13.34 -47.57 -27.30
C TRP A 10 13.26 -47.67 -25.77
N LEU A 11 13.88 -48.68 -25.16
CA LEU A 11 13.90 -48.85 -23.71
C LEU A 11 14.74 -47.73 -23.05
N LEU A 12 15.95 -47.47 -23.54
CA LEU A 12 16.83 -46.42 -23.04
C LEU A 12 16.26 -45.03 -23.27
N PHE A 13 15.86 -44.75 -24.48
CA PHE A 13 15.27 -43.45 -24.82
C PHE A 13 13.97 -43.21 -24.06
N GLY A 14 13.09 -44.20 -23.99
CA GLY A 14 11.80 -44.12 -23.30
C GLY A 14 11.96 -43.89 -21.79
N SER A 15 12.91 -44.57 -21.12
CA SER A 15 13.17 -44.36 -19.71
C SER A 15 13.70 -42.94 -19.41
N VAL A 16 14.63 -42.40 -20.22
CA VAL A 16 15.12 -41.05 -20.05
C VAL A 16 14.04 -39.99 -20.39
N LEU A 17 13.24 -40.23 -21.43
CA LEU A 17 12.14 -39.36 -21.80
C LEU A 17 11.13 -39.23 -20.65
N ILE A 18 10.69 -40.38 -20.08
CA ILE A 18 9.75 -40.40 -18.98
C ILE A 18 10.33 -39.67 -17.74
N ALA A 19 11.61 -40.00 -17.39
CA ALA A 19 12.27 -39.33 -16.27
C ALA A 19 12.39 -37.82 -16.48
N SER A 20 12.79 -37.36 -17.69
CA SER A 20 12.89 -35.94 -18.02
C SER A 20 11.55 -35.22 -17.96
N LEU A 21 10.46 -35.86 -18.44
CA LEU A 21 9.10 -35.30 -18.38
C LEU A 21 8.61 -35.19 -16.92
N ILE A 22 8.86 -36.21 -16.10
CA ILE A 22 8.49 -36.19 -14.67
C ILE A 22 9.25 -35.07 -13.95
N ILE A 23 10.57 -35.02 -14.10
CA ILE A 23 11.39 -33.99 -13.44
C ILE A 23 11.02 -32.59 -13.94
N GLY A 24 10.81 -32.42 -15.24
CA GLY A 24 10.41 -31.14 -15.83
C GLY A 24 9.06 -30.66 -15.34
N THR A 25 8.03 -31.53 -15.34
CA THR A 25 6.70 -31.16 -14.87
C THR A 25 6.64 -30.92 -13.37
N VAL A 26 7.20 -31.80 -12.56
CA VAL A 26 7.25 -31.64 -11.10
C VAL A 26 8.07 -30.40 -10.73
N GLY A 27 9.23 -30.20 -11.38
CA GLY A 27 10.06 -29.01 -11.20
C GLY A 27 9.29 -27.72 -11.51
N THR A 28 8.59 -27.67 -12.64
CA THR A 28 7.79 -26.47 -13.03
C THR A 28 6.66 -26.22 -12.04
N ILE A 29 5.91 -27.23 -11.61
CA ILE A 29 4.78 -27.06 -10.65
C ILE A 29 5.29 -26.56 -9.30
N LEU A 30 6.35 -27.18 -8.75
CA LEU A 30 6.93 -26.77 -7.46
C LEU A 30 7.51 -25.34 -7.53
N THR A 31 8.24 -25.05 -8.59
CA THR A 31 8.85 -23.72 -8.78
C THR A 31 7.78 -22.64 -8.96
N SER A 32 6.73 -22.91 -9.75
CA SER A 32 5.64 -21.96 -9.94
C SER A 32 4.95 -21.58 -8.62
N GLY A 33 4.65 -22.55 -7.76
CA GLY A 33 4.02 -22.28 -6.47
C GLY A 33 4.91 -21.45 -5.52
N VAL A 34 6.22 -21.74 -5.49
CA VAL A 34 7.19 -20.97 -4.67
C VAL A 34 7.31 -19.54 -5.18
N ILE A 35 7.43 -19.36 -6.51
CA ILE A 35 7.60 -18.04 -7.12
C ILE A 35 6.32 -17.21 -6.96
N GLU A 36 5.15 -17.81 -7.17
CA GLU A 36 3.87 -17.09 -6.97
C GLU A 36 3.77 -16.55 -5.54
N LYS A 37 4.08 -17.38 -4.55
CA LYS A 37 4.11 -16.97 -3.14
C LYS A 37 5.14 -15.87 -2.91
N SER A 38 6.38 -16.05 -3.38
CA SER A 38 7.45 -15.05 -3.22
C SER A 38 7.11 -13.72 -3.91
N SER A 39 6.52 -13.77 -5.12
CA SER A 39 6.11 -12.57 -5.85
C SER A 39 4.97 -11.83 -5.12
N THR A 40 4.02 -12.57 -4.54
CA THR A 40 2.97 -12.01 -3.71
C THR A 40 3.53 -11.33 -2.45
N GLU A 41 4.44 -12.01 -1.74
CA GLU A 41 5.11 -11.46 -0.57
C GLU A 41 5.92 -10.21 -0.91
N ASN A 42 6.65 -10.21 -2.03
CA ASN A 42 7.41 -9.06 -2.51
C ASN A 42 6.50 -7.86 -2.85
N MET A 43 5.40 -8.09 -3.54
CA MET A 43 4.45 -7.03 -3.87
C MET A 43 3.85 -6.39 -2.61
N ASN A 44 3.45 -7.21 -1.63
CA ASN A 44 2.95 -6.76 -0.35
C ASN A 44 4.03 -5.99 0.44
N LEU A 45 5.28 -6.47 0.42
CA LEU A 45 6.40 -5.78 1.06
C LEU A 45 6.68 -4.42 0.42
N LEU A 46 6.66 -4.34 -0.91
CA LEU A 46 6.80 -3.07 -1.63
C LEU A 46 5.68 -2.09 -1.25
N CYS A 47 4.43 -2.56 -1.20
CA CYS A 47 3.31 -1.74 -0.76
C CYS A 47 3.52 -1.23 0.67
N LYS A 48 3.87 -2.10 1.62
CA LYS A 48 4.13 -1.72 3.03
C LYS A 48 5.30 -0.74 3.17
N THR A 49 6.39 -0.95 2.42
CA THR A 49 7.55 -0.07 2.48
C THR A 49 7.19 1.34 2.01
N ASN A 50 6.50 1.45 0.88
CA ASN A 50 6.08 2.74 0.35
C ASN A 50 4.98 3.40 1.21
N ALA A 51 4.05 2.61 1.78
CA ALA A 51 3.07 3.10 2.75
C ALA A 51 3.77 3.67 4.00
N GLY A 52 4.86 3.04 4.45
CA GLY A 52 5.67 3.51 5.57
C GLY A 52 6.27 4.90 5.35
N GLU A 53 6.61 5.28 4.13
CA GLU A 53 7.10 6.63 3.81
C GLU A 53 6.01 7.69 4.02
N VAL A 54 4.78 7.40 3.62
CA VAL A 54 3.63 8.28 3.89
C VAL A 54 3.32 8.30 5.38
N ASP A 55 3.33 7.15 6.04
CA ASP A 55 3.06 7.02 7.47
C ASP A 55 4.08 7.79 8.35
N ILE A 56 5.33 7.94 7.89
CA ILE A 56 6.32 8.78 8.58
C ILE A 56 5.87 10.25 8.62
N VAL A 57 5.31 10.77 7.54
CA VAL A 57 4.80 12.15 7.50
C VAL A 57 3.58 12.29 8.42
N LEU A 58 2.65 11.34 8.34
CA LEU A 58 1.46 11.31 9.20
C LEU A 58 1.86 11.19 10.68
N ALA A 59 2.84 10.34 11.01
CA ALA A 59 3.34 10.16 12.37
C ALA A 59 3.92 11.46 12.96
N LYS A 60 4.65 12.24 12.17
CA LYS A 60 5.21 13.53 12.64
C LYS A 60 4.12 14.51 13.05
N ILE A 61 3.01 14.56 12.31
CA ILE A 61 1.84 15.39 12.68
C ILE A 61 1.21 14.87 13.97
N GLU A 62 0.95 13.58 14.04
CA GLU A 62 0.37 12.91 15.21
C GLU A 62 1.20 13.18 16.47
N ASP A 63 2.50 12.90 16.40
CA ASP A 63 3.43 13.12 17.52
C ASP A 63 3.49 14.60 17.95
N SER A 64 3.44 15.53 16.98
CA SER A 64 3.42 16.97 17.28
C SER A 64 2.15 17.41 17.99
N VAL A 65 0.98 17.01 17.46
CA VAL A 65 -0.31 17.38 18.05
C VAL A 65 -0.50 16.68 19.39
N ASP A 66 -0.12 15.42 19.53
CA ASP A 66 -0.19 14.67 20.79
C ASP A 66 0.71 15.30 21.87
N THR A 67 1.93 15.70 21.52
CA THR A 67 2.83 16.43 22.44
C THR A 67 2.22 17.74 22.89
N LEU A 68 1.68 18.52 21.95
CA LEU A 68 1.04 19.80 22.25
C LEU A 68 -0.23 19.62 23.09
N SER A 69 -1.04 18.61 22.80
CA SER A 69 -2.26 18.30 23.56
C SER A 69 -1.94 17.90 25.00
N HIS A 70 -0.88 17.08 25.17
CA HIS A 70 -0.41 16.69 26.49
C HIS A 70 0.13 17.90 27.29
N ASN A 71 0.92 18.75 26.66
CA ASN A 71 1.41 19.98 27.29
C ASN A 71 0.26 20.91 27.65
N ALA A 72 -0.72 21.08 26.74
CA ALA A 72 -1.89 21.90 26.98
C ALA A 72 -2.72 21.44 28.20
N VAL A 73 -2.82 20.16 28.46
CA VAL A 73 -3.54 19.67 29.65
C VAL A 73 -2.67 19.70 30.90
N SER A 74 -1.39 19.32 30.80
CA SER A 74 -0.49 19.21 31.96
C SER A 74 -0.04 20.57 32.54
N GLU A 75 0.09 21.59 31.70
CA GLU A 75 0.46 22.95 32.15
C GLU A 75 -0.74 23.71 32.70
N LEU A 76 -1.96 23.26 32.46
CA LEU A 76 -3.17 23.90 32.98
C LEU A 76 -3.40 23.50 34.45
N SER A 77 -3.07 24.37 35.38
CA SER A 77 -3.22 24.10 36.82
C SER A 77 -4.68 24.10 37.29
N ASP A 78 -5.53 24.93 36.69
CA ASP A 78 -6.95 25.03 36.97
C ASP A 78 -7.69 25.43 35.69
N ILE A 79 -8.73 24.67 35.38
CA ILE A 79 -9.59 24.97 34.22
C ILE A 79 -10.28 26.34 34.31
N GLY A 80 -10.51 26.84 35.54
CA GLY A 80 -11.14 28.14 35.79
C GLY A 80 -10.33 29.31 35.23
N MET A 81 -8.98 29.18 35.12
CA MET A 81 -8.15 30.23 34.55
C MET A 81 -8.46 30.51 33.08
N LEU A 82 -9.04 29.55 32.35
CA LEU A 82 -9.43 29.78 30.95
C LEU A 82 -10.60 30.78 30.81
N LYS A 83 -11.33 31.06 31.89
CA LYS A 83 -12.38 32.09 31.90
C LYS A 83 -11.83 33.51 32.09
N ASP A 84 -10.62 33.64 32.59
CA ASP A 84 -9.94 34.94 32.68
C ASP A 84 -9.18 35.21 31.38
N ASP A 85 -9.53 36.32 30.72
CA ASP A 85 -8.97 36.68 29.41
C ASP A 85 -7.45 36.87 29.43
N SER A 86 -6.90 37.44 30.52
CA SER A 86 -5.47 37.69 30.60
C SER A 86 -4.67 36.41 30.85
N LEU A 87 -5.17 35.55 31.74
CA LEU A 87 -4.53 34.25 32.03
C LEU A 87 -4.61 33.33 30.82
N ARG A 88 -5.76 33.27 30.17
CA ARG A 88 -5.94 32.48 28.93
C ARG A 88 -5.04 32.97 27.81
N ALA A 89 -4.92 34.29 27.60
CA ALA A 89 -4.03 34.84 26.57
C ALA A 89 -2.56 34.51 26.83
N ALA A 90 -2.09 34.62 28.09
CA ALA A 90 -0.72 34.25 28.44
C ALA A 90 -0.44 32.77 28.23
N TYR A 91 -1.40 31.90 28.62
CA TYR A 91 -1.30 30.46 28.43
C TYR A 91 -1.34 30.10 26.94
N SER A 92 -2.28 30.65 26.15
CA SER A 92 -2.34 30.43 24.71
C SER A 92 -1.05 30.86 24.00
N SER A 93 -0.42 31.96 24.39
CA SER A 93 0.83 32.43 23.80
C SER A 93 2.02 31.48 24.05
N SER A 94 2.01 30.74 25.15
CA SER A 94 3.02 29.71 25.42
C SER A 94 2.82 28.51 24.47
N LEU A 95 1.59 28.03 24.37
CA LEU A 95 1.23 26.92 23.48
C LEU A 95 1.43 27.27 22.01
N GLU A 96 1.09 28.49 21.59
CA GLU A 96 1.27 29.00 20.24
C GLU A 96 2.74 28.91 19.78
N LYS A 97 3.68 29.39 20.61
CA LYS A 97 5.11 29.31 20.31
C LYS A 97 5.58 27.88 20.17
N SER A 98 5.11 26.99 21.04
CA SER A 98 5.42 25.56 20.97
C SER A 98 4.84 24.93 19.71
N ALA A 99 3.59 25.25 19.38
CA ALA A 99 2.90 24.76 18.20
C ALA A 99 3.62 25.12 16.90
N LEU A 100 3.99 26.40 16.74
CA LEU A 100 4.73 26.88 15.57
C LEU A 100 6.10 26.21 15.46
N HIS A 101 6.83 26.07 16.57
CA HIS A 101 8.13 25.41 16.57
C HIS A 101 8.04 23.94 16.09
N HIS A 102 7.01 23.21 16.51
CA HIS A 102 6.82 21.81 16.10
C HIS A 102 6.39 21.67 14.64
N ILE A 103 5.46 22.55 14.17
CA ILE A 103 4.87 22.38 12.85
C ILE A 103 5.72 22.91 11.70
N GLU A 104 6.56 23.94 11.94
CA GLU A 104 7.37 24.60 10.89
C GLU A 104 8.28 23.64 10.13
N ASN A 105 8.75 22.58 10.79
CA ASN A 105 9.69 21.61 10.22
C ASN A 105 9.01 20.36 9.64
N ILE A 106 7.68 20.32 9.59
CA ILE A 106 6.95 19.19 9.01
C ILE A 106 6.59 19.52 7.55
N GLU A 107 7.15 18.75 6.64
CA GLU A 107 6.82 18.87 5.23
C GLU A 107 5.35 18.51 5.00
N GLY A 108 4.67 19.30 4.16
CA GLY A 108 3.26 19.11 3.86
C GLY A 108 2.30 19.66 4.90
N ALA A 109 2.76 20.05 6.10
CA ALA A 109 1.93 20.73 7.08
C ALA A 109 1.46 22.10 6.56
N VAL A 110 0.15 22.36 6.64
CA VAL A 110 -0.49 23.58 6.11
C VAL A 110 -1.20 24.41 7.17
N ALA A 111 -1.63 23.79 8.28
CA ALA A 111 -2.22 24.54 9.38
C ALA A 111 -1.95 23.88 10.73
N ILE A 112 -2.01 24.70 11.78
CA ILE A 112 -2.02 24.29 13.18
C ILE A 112 -2.91 25.22 13.97
N TYR A 113 -3.70 24.68 14.89
CA TYR A 113 -4.68 25.44 15.63
C TYR A 113 -4.94 24.87 17.00
N LEU A 114 -5.36 25.78 17.89
CA LEU A 114 -6.04 25.53 19.16
C LEU A 114 -7.33 26.34 19.14
N CYS A 115 -8.46 25.68 19.37
CA CYS A 115 -9.73 26.34 19.54
C CYS A 115 -10.35 25.91 20.86
N TYR A 116 -10.60 26.86 21.74
CA TYR A 116 -11.28 26.60 23.01
C TYR A 116 -12.78 26.38 22.82
N ASP A 117 -13.37 25.62 23.73
CA ASP A 117 -14.82 25.44 23.76
C ASP A 117 -15.52 26.77 24.14
N ALA A 118 -16.16 27.41 23.16
CA ALA A 118 -16.89 28.66 23.35
C ALA A 118 -18.03 28.52 24.37
N SER A 119 -18.62 27.32 24.55
CA SER A 119 -19.64 27.10 25.58
C SER A 119 -19.09 27.17 27.00
N TYR A 120 -17.79 26.86 27.17
CA TYR A 120 -17.12 26.92 28.46
C TYR A 120 -16.57 28.32 28.77
N ILE A 121 -15.90 28.97 27.79
CA ILE A 121 -15.24 30.26 28.01
C ILE A 121 -16.09 31.48 27.62
N GLY A 122 -17.24 31.27 26.97
CA GLY A 122 -18.21 32.32 26.59
C GLY A 122 -17.93 33.05 25.29
N LYS A 123 -16.88 32.69 24.55
CA LYS A 123 -16.51 33.27 23.24
C LYS A 123 -15.67 32.33 22.43
N SER A 124 -15.55 32.58 21.13
CA SER A 124 -14.54 31.92 20.31
C SER A 124 -13.15 32.49 20.60
N ASP A 125 -12.18 31.67 20.99
CA ASP A 125 -10.79 32.07 21.31
C ASP A 125 -9.81 30.91 21.06
N GLY A 126 -8.53 31.23 20.89
CA GLY A 126 -7.45 30.29 20.59
C GLY A 126 -6.48 30.88 19.59
N PHE A 127 -5.85 30.05 18.79
CA PHE A 127 -5.00 30.46 17.67
C PHE A 127 -5.22 29.57 16.45
N PHE A 128 -5.03 30.12 15.26
CA PHE A 128 -5.13 29.43 14.00
C PHE A 128 -4.06 29.96 13.04
N TYR A 129 -3.07 29.13 12.75
CA TYR A 129 -1.99 29.45 11.84
C TYR A 129 -2.09 28.63 10.57
N VAL A 130 -2.04 29.31 9.44
CA VAL A 130 -2.06 28.70 8.10
C VAL A 130 -0.79 29.07 7.36
N LYS A 131 -0.20 28.10 6.69
CA LYS A 131 1.01 28.30 5.89
C LYS A 131 0.67 29.06 4.61
N ASN A 132 1.23 30.25 4.48
CA ASN A 132 1.10 31.06 3.29
C ASN A 132 1.83 30.39 2.11
N LYS A 133 1.16 30.24 0.98
CA LYS A 133 1.69 29.53 -0.21
C LYS A 133 2.89 30.25 -0.84
N GLU A 134 2.95 31.57 -0.74
CA GLU A 134 4.02 32.41 -1.36
C GLU A 134 5.23 32.52 -0.44
N THR A 135 4.99 32.86 0.84
CA THR A 135 6.07 33.11 1.80
C THR A 135 6.58 31.84 2.50
N GLN A 136 5.81 30.74 2.42
CA GLN A 136 6.05 29.48 3.12
C GLN A 136 6.13 29.62 4.66
N LYS A 137 5.59 30.73 5.21
CA LYS A 137 5.53 30.99 6.66
C LYS A 137 4.12 30.77 7.18
N PHE A 138 4.03 30.36 8.42
CA PHE A 138 2.74 30.28 9.11
C PHE A 138 2.28 31.67 9.52
N GLU A 139 1.09 32.05 9.12
CA GLU A 139 0.46 33.35 9.37
C GLU A 139 -0.81 33.15 10.17
N ASN A 140 -1.03 33.99 11.19
CA ASN A 140 -2.23 33.91 12.01
C ASN A 140 -3.48 34.29 11.19
N GLN A 141 -4.50 33.47 11.30
CA GLN A 141 -5.80 33.63 10.65
C GLN A 141 -6.93 33.73 11.70
N PRO A 142 -8.04 34.37 11.38
CA PRO A 142 -9.21 34.36 12.25
C PRO A 142 -9.72 32.93 12.49
N LEU A 143 -10.12 32.65 13.73
CA LEU A 143 -10.79 31.40 14.07
C LEU A 143 -12.15 31.32 13.39
N THR A 144 -12.53 30.13 12.97
CA THR A 144 -13.87 29.84 12.46
C THR A 144 -14.88 29.92 13.59
N ASP A 145 -15.93 30.70 13.41
CA ASP A 145 -17.07 30.70 14.33
C ASP A 145 -17.94 29.47 14.06
N ILE A 146 -17.77 28.47 14.92
CA ILE A 146 -18.46 27.17 14.79
C ILE A 146 -19.99 27.33 14.82
N SER A 147 -20.52 28.36 15.52
CA SER A 147 -21.95 28.57 15.68
C SER A 147 -22.68 28.96 14.39
N LEU A 148 -21.94 29.36 13.36
CA LEU A 148 -22.49 29.76 12.07
C LEU A 148 -22.80 28.56 11.14
N TYR A 149 -22.38 27.37 11.48
CA TYR A 149 -22.44 26.18 10.62
C TYR A 149 -23.21 25.05 11.29
N ALA A 150 -23.84 24.21 10.47
CA ALA A 150 -24.45 22.96 10.95
C ALA A 150 -23.39 21.95 11.39
N GLU A 151 -23.73 21.11 12.37
CA GLU A 151 -22.77 20.11 12.92
C GLU A 151 -22.27 19.06 11.90
N ASP A 152 -23.01 18.84 10.81
CA ASP A 152 -22.70 17.94 9.71
C ASP A 152 -21.97 18.63 8.54
N ASP A 153 -21.70 19.94 8.64
CA ASP A 153 -20.88 20.67 7.70
C ASP A 153 -19.39 20.35 7.90
N ILE A 154 -18.95 19.28 7.26
CA ILE A 154 -17.59 18.78 7.39
C ILE A 154 -16.56 19.79 6.88
N GLU A 155 -16.88 20.53 5.82
CA GLU A 155 -15.97 21.47 5.15
C GLU A 155 -15.59 22.64 6.06
N HIS A 156 -16.49 23.10 6.93
CA HIS A 156 -16.25 24.23 7.81
C HIS A 156 -15.95 23.84 9.26
N VAL A 157 -16.63 22.83 9.81
CA VAL A 157 -16.58 22.52 11.25
C VAL A 157 -16.37 21.03 11.57
N GLY A 158 -16.07 20.19 10.57
CA GLY A 158 -15.77 18.77 10.78
C GLY A 158 -14.60 18.54 11.74
N TRP A 159 -13.57 19.38 11.66
CA TRP A 159 -12.40 19.36 12.55
C TRP A 159 -12.74 19.58 14.03
N TRP A 160 -13.87 20.17 14.34
CA TRP A 160 -14.39 20.35 15.71
C TRP A 160 -15.33 19.20 16.11
N HIS A 161 -16.39 18.97 15.32
CA HIS A 161 -17.46 18.06 15.71
C HIS A 161 -17.09 16.59 15.68
N ILE A 162 -16.25 16.16 14.74
CA ILE A 162 -15.89 14.75 14.63
C ILE A 162 -15.10 14.26 15.86
N PRO A 163 -13.98 14.89 16.26
CA PRO A 163 -13.19 14.45 17.43
C PRO A 163 -13.94 14.66 18.74
N THR A 164 -14.70 15.74 18.91
CA THR A 164 -15.47 16.00 20.14
C THR A 164 -16.59 15.00 20.35
N LYS A 165 -17.30 14.58 19.28
CA LYS A 165 -18.30 13.51 19.34
C LYS A 165 -17.67 12.14 19.65
N ARG A 166 -16.50 11.85 19.10
CA ARG A 166 -15.75 10.61 19.35
C ARG A 166 -15.06 10.60 20.71
N LYS A 167 -14.82 11.75 21.31
CA LYS A 167 -14.09 11.95 22.57
C LYS A 167 -12.67 11.38 22.56
N THR A 168 -12.06 11.28 21.39
CA THR A 168 -10.71 10.73 21.20
C THR A 168 -10.01 11.43 20.06
N ALA A 169 -8.68 11.41 20.12
CA ALA A 169 -7.84 11.81 19.01
C ALA A 169 -8.29 11.12 17.70
N THR A 170 -8.43 11.89 16.64
CA THR A 170 -9.07 11.41 15.42
C THR A 170 -8.38 11.97 14.19
N TRP A 171 -8.05 11.08 13.27
CA TRP A 171 -7.77 11.44 11.89
C TRP A 171 -9.09 11.68 11.14
N ILE A 172 -9.18 12.80 10.44
CA ILE A 172 -10.23 13.09 9.48
C ILE A 172 -9.64 12.82 8.10
N GLU A 173 -10.24 11.88 7.37
CA GLU A 173 -9.81 11.54 6.01
C GLU A 173 -9.89 12.75 5.08
N ALA A 174 -9.30 12.63 3.90
CA ALA A 174 -9.23 13.68 2.90
C ALA A 174 -10.57 14.41 2.68
N TYR A 175 -10.57 15.73 2.89
CA TYR A 175 -11.72 16.59 2.65
C TYR A 175 -11.28 17.99 2.20
N TYR A 176 -12.19 18.71 1.57
CA TYR A 176 -11.99 20.12 1.28
C TYR A 176 -12.29 20.95 2.53
N ASN A 177 -11.34 21.77 2.98
CA ASN A 177 -11.55 22.70 4.09
C ASN A 177 -11.82 24.10 3.51
N ALA A 178 -13.06 24.55 3.61
CA ALA A 178 -13.51 25.82 3.06
C ALA A 178 -12.88 27.03 3.78
N ASN A 179 -12.51 26.88 5.06
CA ASN A 179 -11.90 27.98 5.84
C ASN A 179 -10.54 28.40 5.31
N ILE A 180 -9.78 27.47 4.70
CA ILE A 180 -8.43 27.71 4.16
C ILE A 180 -8.35 27.50 2.65
N ASN A 181 -9.47 27.16 2.02
CA ASN A 181 -9.57 26.87 0.56
C ASN A 181 -8.50 25.85 0.12
N HIS A 182 -8.50 24.67 0.80
CA HIS A 182 -7.47 23.64 0.57
C HIS A 182 -8.00 22.22 0.82
N ASN A 183 -7.53 21.25 0.03
CA ASN A 183 -7.77 19.84 0.31
C ASN A 183 -6.77 19.35 1.35
N ILE A 184 -7.26 18.80 2.45
CA ILE A 184 -6.44 18.43 3.60
C ILE A 184 -6.83 17.08 4.20
N ILE A 185 -5.93 16.60 5.04
CA ILE A 185 -6.15 15.56 6.04
C ILE A 185 -5.87 16.20 7.39
N SER A 186 -6.73 16.04 8.38
CA SER A 186 -6.55 16.63 9.70
C SER A 186 -6.34 15.58 10.78
N TYR A 187 -5.41 15.83 11.69
CA TYR A 187 -5.32 15.12 12.96
C TYR A 187 -5.69 16.04 14.11
N VAL A 188 -6.70 15.65 14.88
CA VAL A 188 -7.30 16.52 15.89
C VAL A 188 -7.48 15.76 17.21
N VAL A 189 -7.06 16.40 18.29
CA VAL A 189 -7.18 15.90 19.67
C VAL A 189 -8.13 16.80 20.45
N PRO A 190 -9.25 16.26 20.95
CA PRO A 190 -10.13 17.00 21.86
C PRO A 190 -9.48 17.04 23.26
N LEU A 191 -9.40 18.23 23.82
CA LEU A 191 -8.79 18.48 25.12
C LEU A 191 -9.80 18.38 26.24
N TYR A 192 -9.61 17.45 27.15
CA TYR A 192 -10.45 17.26 28.32
C TYR A 192 -9.66 17.43 29.62
N MET A 193 -10.27 18.13 30.58
CA MET A 193 -9.76 18.20 31.95
C MET A 193 -10.93 17.95 32.92
N ASN A 194 -10.81 16.96 33.80
CA ASN A 194 -11.88 16.55 34.72
C ASN A 194 -13.22 16.29 34.01
N GLU A 195 -13.18 15.57 32.89
CA GLU A 195 -14.35 15.25 32.02
C GLU A 195 -14.96 16.47 31.30
N GLN A 196 -14.50 17.68 31.56
CA GLN A 196 -14.94 18.90 30.85
C GLN A 196 -14.12 19.08 29.57
N LEU A 197 -14.80 19.24 28.44
CA LEU A 197 -14.18 19.67 27.18
C LEU A 197 -13.71 21.12 27.35
N ILE A 198 -12.44 21.38 27.07
CA ILE A 198 -11.85 22.73 27.10
C ILE A 198 -11.54 23.26 25.71
N GLY A 199 -11.47 22.39 24.72
CA GLY A 199 -11.20 22.76 23.33
C GLY A 199 -10.70 21.61 22.48
N VAL A 200 -10.18 21.93 21.32
CA VAL A 200 -9.48 21.01 20.44
C VAL A 200 -8.16 21.60 20.00
N ILE A 201 -7.16 20.74 19.79
CA ILE A 201 -5.91 21.11 19.14
C ILE A 201 -5.73 20.20 17.93
N GLY A 202 -5.30 20.75 16.79
CA GLY A 202 -5.14 19.96 15.57
C GLY A 202 -4.14 20.57 14.61
N ALA A 203 -3.73 19.75 13.66
CA ALA A 203 -2.91 20.14 12.52
C ALA A 203 -3.37 19.48 11.24
N ASP A 204 -3.18 20.19 10.15
CA ASP A 204 -3.61 19.81 8.82
C ASP A 204 -2.41 19.57 7.89
N ILE A 205 -2.52 18.53 7.07
CA ILE A 205 -1.57 18.20 5.99
C ILE A 205 -2.26 18.44 4.64
N SER A 206 -1.53 19.03 3.70
CA SER A 206 -1.94 19.14 2.29
C SER A 206 -2.07 17.76 1.65
N ILE A 207 -3.21 17.50 1.03
CA ILE A 207 -3.40 16.31 0.18
C ILE A 207 -2.41 16.32 -0.98
N GLU A 208 -2.16 17.47 -1.60
CA GLU A 208 -1.25 17.60 -2.73
C GLU A 208 0.19 17.17 -2.37
N HIS A 209 0.60 17.37 -1.10
CA HIS A 209 1.89 16.88 -0.62
C HIS A 209 1.91 15.34 -0.56
N ILE A 210 0.89 14.74 0.01
CA ILE A 210 0.76 13.27 0.08
C ILE A 210 0.63 12.66 -1.32
N GLU A 211 -0.15 13.26 -2.20
CA GLU A 211 -0.25 12.86 -3.61
C GLU A 211 1.10 12.89 -4.32
N ALA A 212 1.90 13.95 -4.09
CA ALA A 212 3.24 14.07 -4.67
C ALA A 212 4.17 12.93 -4.23
N LEU A 213 4.09 12.49 -2.97
CA LEU A 213 4.82 11.32 -2.48
C LEU A 213 4.35 10.04 -3.18
N VAL A 214 3.03 9.80 -3.21
CA VAL A 214 2.45 8.60 -3.82
C VAL A 214 2.73 8.54 -5.33
N LYS A 215 2.70 9.67 -6.03
CA LYS A 215 2.97 9.77 -7.47
C LYS A 215 4.39 9.34 -7.85
N GLN A 216 5.35 9.52 -6.96
CA GLN A 216 6.75 9.13 -7.20
C GLN A 216 6.98 7.63 -7.06
N ILE A 217 6.05 6.90 -6.42
CA ILE A 217 6.17 5.46 -6.18
C ILE A 217 6.11 4.72 -7.52
N SER A 218 7.11 3.90 -7.75
CA SER A 218 7.20 2.99 -8.88
C SER A 218 7.26 1.54 -8.39
N ILE A 219 6.38 0.71 -8.92
CA ILE A 219 6.30 -0.71 -8.60
C ILE A 219 6.72 -1.49 -9.84
N TYR A 220 7.82 -2.23 -9.75
CA TYR A 220 8.49 -2.85 -10.91
C TYR A 220 8.82 -1.81 -12.00
N SER A 221 8.49 -2.09 -13.26
CA SER A 221 8.82 -1.23 -14.40
C SER A 221 7.72 -0.22 -14.75
N SER A 222 6.45 -0.64 -14.67
CA SER A 222 5.29 0.21 -15.08
C SER A 222 4.20 0.31 -14.01
N GLY A 223 4.28 -0.50 -12.94
CA GLY A 223 3.33 -0.42 -11.85
C GLY A 223 3.44 0.89 -11.07
N LYS A 224 2.34 1.28 -10.45
CA LYS A 224 2.16 2.56 -9.75
C LYS A 224 1.48 2.35 -8.40
N ALA A 225 1.38 3.43 -7.65
CA ALA A 225 0.60 3.49 -6.43
C ALA A 225 -0.59 4.46 -6.58
N ALA A 226 -1.60 4.26 -5.73
CA ALA A 226 -2.76 5.12 -5.59
C ALA A 226 -3.11 5.27 -4.11
N LEU A 227 -3.88 6.30 -3.79
CA LEU A 227 -4.36 6.63 -2.46
C LEU A 227 -5.88 6.69 -2.48
N LEU A 228 -6.51 5.93 -1.60
CA LEU A 228 -7.96 5.84 -1.49
C LEU A 228 -8.40 6.18 -0.06
N LYS A 229 -9.62 6.68 0.09
CA LYS A 229 -10.29 6.70 1.40
C LYS A 229 -10.64 5.28 1.83
N SER A 230 -11.02 5.12 3.08
CA SER A 230 -11.42 3.82 3.65
C SER A 230 -12.62 3.17 2.94
N ASP A 231 -13.47 3.96 2.28
CA ASP A 231 -14.62 3.51 1.49
C ASP A 231 -14.28 3.16 0.03
N GLY A 232 -13.02 3.34 -0.40
CA GLY A 232 -12.57 3.12 -1.77
C GLY A 232 -12.68 4.34 -2.69
N THR A 233 -13.08 5.50 -2.17
CA THR A 233 -13.08 6.75 -2.94
C THR A 233 -11.65 7.17 -3.29
N VAL A 234 -11.40 7.51 -4.54
CA VAL A 234 -10.10 7.92 -5.05
C VAL A 234 -9.70 9.27 -4.46
N VAL A 235 -8.59 9.32 -3.74
CA VAL A 235 -7.88 10.54 -3.36
C VAL A 235 -6.84 10.88 -4.43
N TYR A 236 -6.05 9.89 -4.82
CA TYR A 236 -5.14 9.98 -5.95
C TYR A 236 -5.06 8.64 -6.69
N HIS A 237 -5.19 8.68 -8.01
CA HIS A 237 -4.95 7.54 -8.89
C HIS A 237 -4.48 8.04 -10.26
N PRO A 238 -3.49 7.39 -10.90
CA PRO A 238 -2.98 7.86 -12.20
C PRO A 238 -3.98 7.75 -13.36
N ASN A 239 -5.04 6.93 -13.24
CA ASN A 239 -6.01 6.65 -14.30
C ASN A 239 -7.46 6.99 -13.93
N PHE A 240 -7.80 7.19 -12.65
CA PHE A 240 -9.16 7.49 -12.20
C PHE A 240 -9.25 8.88 -11.60
N GLU A 241 -10.40 9.52 -11.78
CA GLU A 241 -10.66 10.86 -11.26
C GLU A 241 -10.85 10.84 -9.74
N GLN A 242 -10.38 11.90 -9.09
CA GLN A 242 -10.54 12.12 -7.65
C GLN A 242 -12.02 12.27 -7.30
N GLY A 243 -12.42 11.74 -6.13
CA GLY A 243 -13.77 11.85 -5.59
C GLY A 243 -14.75 10.77 -6.05
N HIS A 244 -14.38 9.91 -7.00
CA HIS A 244 -15.17 8.75 -7.44
C HIS A 244 -14.69 7.45 -6.78
N LEU A 245 -15.54 6.44 -6.74
CA LEU A 245 -15.11 5.10 -6.31
C LEU A 245 -14.10 4.53 -7.33
N ILE A 246 -13.07 3.85 -6.85
CA ILE A 246 -12.08 3.24 -7.73
C ILE A 246 -12.76 2.24 -8.68
N GLY A 247 -12.54 2.44 -9.98
CA GLY A 247 -13.11 1.59 -11.02
C GLY A 247 -14.62 1.74 -11.22
N GLU A 248 -15.24 2.82 -10.76
CA GLU A 248 -16.66 3.10 -10.97
C GLU A 248 -17.00 3.03 -12.46
N GLY A 249 -17.98 2.17 -12.81
CA GLY A 249 -18.39 1.95 -14.19
C GLY A 249 -17.45 1.05 -15.03
N ASP A 250 -16.38 0.52 -14.47
CA ASP A 250 -15.46 -0.41 -15.12
C ASP A 250 -15.69 -1.86 -14.62
N PRO A 251 -16.18 -2.79 -15.47
CA PRO A 251 -16.43 -4.18 -15.07
C PRO A 251 -15.16 -4.92 -14.58
N GLY A 252 -13.97 -4.46 -14.97
CA GLY A 252 -12.69 -5.02 -14.52
C GLY A 252 -12.44 -4.84 -13.02
N PHE A 253 -13.18 -3.92 -12.38
CA PHE A 253 -13.10 -3.62 -10.95
C PHE A 253 -14.23 -4.23 -10.10
N ASP A 254 -15.10 -5.05 -10.67
CA ASP A 254 -16.19 -5.69 -9.94
C ASP A 254 -15.66 -6.43 -8.69
N GLY A 255 -16.17 -6.04 -7.50
CA GLY A 255 -15.78 -6.60 -6.21
C GLY A 255 -14.39 -6.22 -5.71
N VAL A 256 -13.64 -5.34 -6.39
CA VAL A 256 -12.34 -4.85 -5.92
C VAL A 256 -12.50 -4.00 -4.66
N VAL A 257 -13.44 -3.04 -4.68
CA VAL A 257 -13.73 -2.14 -3.55
C VAL A 257 -14.11 -2.94 -2.29
N GLU A 258 -14.97 -3.96 -2.45
CA GLU A 258 -15.36 -4.83 -1.33
C GLU A 258 -14.17 -5.59 -0.73
N LYS A 259 -13.22 -6.03 -1.57
CA LYS A 259 -12.00 -6.70 -1.08
C LYS A 259 -11.03 -5.73 -0.42
N LEU A 260 -10.90 -4.50 -0.94
CA LEU A 260 -10.04 -3.46 -0.36
C LEU A 260 -10.54 -3.00 1.01
N SER A 261 -11.86 -2.94 1.22
CA SER A 261 -12.47 -2.50 2.47
C SER A 261 -12.52 -3.57 3.57
N LYS A 262 -12.29 -4.86 3.25
CA LYS A 262 -12.19 -5.92 4.27
C LYS A 262 -10.90 -5.77 5.07
N GLU A 263 -11.03 -5.65 6.40
CA GLU A 263 -9.90 -5.47 7.32
C GLU A 263 -8.91 -6.65 7.34
N GLU A 264 -9.36 -7.85 7.02
CA GLU A 264 -8.52 -9.04 6.87
C GLU A 264 -7.93 -9.10 5.44
N HIS A 265 -6.90 -8.31 5.21
CA HIS A 265 -6.07 -8.56 4.04
C HIS A 265 -5.29 -9.86 4.28
N THR A 266 -5.75 -10.94 3.67
CA THR A 266 -5.13 -12.28 3.71
C THR A 266 -3.71 -12.34 3.12
N GLY A 267 -3.16 -11.20 2.72
CA GLY A 267 -1.89 -11.10 2.00
C GLY A 267 -2.00 -11.53 0.53
N GLU A 268 -3.19 -11.90 0.08
CA GLU A 268 -3.46 -12.24 -1.32
C GLU A 268 -3.57 -10.98 -2.17
N LEU A 269 -3.01 -11.04 -3.39
CA LEU A 269 -3.13 -9.94 -4.35
C LEU A 269 -4.52 -9.95 -5.01
N ILE A 270 -5.17 -8.78 -5.02
CA ILE A 270 -6.47 -8.61 -5.67
C ILE A 270 -6.26 -8.55 -7.20
N LYS A 271 -7.05 -9.34 -7.93
CA LYS A 271 -7.02 -9.38 -9.40
C LYS A 271 -7.97 -8.34 -9.97
N TYR A 272 -7.53 -7.65 -10.99
CA TYR A 272 -8.37 -6.78 -11.80
C TYR A 272 -7.80 -6.64 -13.22
N GLU A 273 -8.62 -6.14 -14.13
CA GLU A 273 -8.23 -5.86 -15.52
C GLU A 273 -8.47 -4.37 -15.82
N LEU A 274 -7.51 -3.74 -16.46
CA LEU A 274 -7.63 -2.36 -16.92
C LEU A 274 -7.00 -2.26 -18.31
N ASP A 275 -7.75 -1.73 -19.27
CA ASP A 275 -7.32 -1.55 -20.66
C ASP A 275 -6.86 -2.89 -21.32
N GLY A 276 -7.52 -4.02 -20.99
CA GLY A 276 -7.16 -5.35 -21.50
C GLY A 276 -5.87 -5.93 -20.90
N VAL A 277 -5.32 -5.31 -19.82
CA VAL A 277 -4.13 -5.78 -19.13
C VAL A 277 -4.52 -6.30 -17.75
N GLU A 278 -4.23 -7.59 -17.49
CA GLU A 278 -4.40 -8.18 -16.17
C GLU A 278 -3.35 -7.63 -15.20
N LYS A 279 -3.82 -7.09 -14.08
CA LYS A 279 -2.99 -6.50 -13.02
C LYS A 279 -3.31 -7.13 -11.68
N ARG A 280 -2.42 -6.92 -10.72
CA ARG A 280 -2.62 -7.28 -9.31
C ARG A 280 -2.49 -6.05 -8.45
N ILE A 281 -3.27 -6.02 -7.39
CA ILE A 281 -3.26 -5.00 -6.34
C ILE A 281 -2.75 -5.63 -5.05
N ALA A 282 -1.78 -4.96 -4.42
CA ALA A 282 -1.49 -5.06 -2.99
C ALA A 282 -2.01 -3.79 -2.31
N SER A 283 -2.56 -3.90 -1.11
CA SER A 283 -3.05 -2.75 -0.35
C SER A 283 -2.53 -2.76 1.07
N CYS A 284 -2.35 -1.56 1.61
CA CYS A 284 -1.95 -1.33 3.00
C CYS A 284 -2.81 -0.20 3.57
N LYS A 285 -3.28 -0.39 4.80
CA LYS A 285 -3.97 0.65 5.55
C LYS A 285 -2.92 1.58 6.17
N LEU A 286 -3.06 2.87 5.95
CA LEU A 286 -2.28 3.92 6.57
C LEU A 286 -2.80 4.22 7.98
N ARG A 287 -1.97 4.87 8.82
CA ARG A 287 -2.35 5.20 10.20
C ARG A 287 -3.56 6.13 10.31
N ASN A 288 -3.83 6.94 9.29
CA ASN A 288 -5.03 7.79 9.22
C ASN A 288 -6.29 7.09 8.71
N GLY A 289 -6.24 5.77 8.47
CA GLY A 289 -7.37 4.97 7.99
C GLY A 289 -7.48 4.85 6.47
N MET A 290 -6.79 5.69 5.70
CA MET A 290 -6.77 5.63 4.24
C MET A 290 -6.03 4.37 3.76
N LEU A 291 -6.27 4.00 2.51
CA LEU A 291 -5.66 2.83 1.87
C LEU A 291 -4.62 3.29 0.85
N MET A 292 -3.38 2.85 1.01
CA MET A 292 -2.42 2.86 -0.09
C MET A 292 -2.56 1.58 -0.90
N VAL A 293 -2.65 1.74 -2.20
CA VAL A 293 -2.82 0.65 -3.17
C VAL A 293 -1.65 0.67 -4.13
N CYS A 294 -0.94 -0.44 -4.22
CA CYS A 294 0.13 -0.64 -5.20
C CYS A 294 -0.34 -1.63 -6.26
N PHE A 295 -0.17 -1.31 -7.53
CA PHE A 295 -0.62 -2.18 -8.61
C PHE A 295 0.41 -2.30 -9.71
N ALA A 296 0.49 -3.50 -10.29
CA ALA A 296 1.40 -3.82 -11.38
C ALA A 296 0.83 -4.87 -12.32
N PRO A 297 1.25 -4.88 -13.61
CA PRO A 297 0.90 -5.94 -14.56
C PRO A 297 1.38 -7.32 -14.10
N VAL A 298 0.55 -8.34 -14.30
CA VAL A 298 0.88 -9.74 -14.00
C VAL A 298 2.18 -10.18 -14.69
N SER A 299 2.41 -9.72 -15.92
CA SER A 299 3.62 -10.01 -16.70
C SER A 299 4.91 -9.50 -16.04
N GLU A 300 4.85 -8.42 -15.26
CA GLU A 300 6.01 -7.89 -14.54
C GLU A 300 6.20 -8.60 -13.19
N ILE A 301 5.12 -8.85 -12.47
CA ILE A 301 5.13 -9.53 -11.17
C ILE A 301 5.74 -10.93 -11.31
N TYR A 302 5.37 -11.66 -12.37
CA TYR A 302 5.81 -13.05 -12.60
C TYR A 302 6.88 -13.19 -13.69
N ARG A 303 7.59 -12.10 -14.03
CA ARG A 303 8.61 -12.11 -15.08
C ARG A 303 9.71 -13.13 -14.82
N GLU A 304 10.16 -13.28 -13.58
CA GLU A 304 11.18 -14.24 -13.21
C GLU A 304 10.67 -15.69 -13.35
N GLN A 305 9.41 -15.94 -13.05
CA GLN A 305 8.77 -17.25 -13.24
C GLN A 305 8.75 -17.63 -14.73
N HIS A 306 8.38 -16.71 -15.61
CA HIS A 306 8.40 -16.96 -17.05
C HIS A 306 9.81 -17.28 -17.56
N ALA A 307 10.81 -16.53 -17.12
CA ALA A 307 12.21 -16.77 -17.50
C ALA A 307 12.70 -18.15 -17.04
N LEU A 308 12.42 -18.54 -15.80
CA LEU A 308 12.78 -19.86 -15.26
C LEU A 308 12.04 -21.01 -15.96
N SER A 309 10.75 -20.83 -16.27
CA SER A 309 9.96 -21.81 -16.99
C SER A 309 10.52 -22.05 -18.40
N VAL A 310 10.85 -21.00 -19.14
CA VAL A 310 11.48 -21.09 -20.46
C VAL A 310 12.86 -21.76 -20.36
N PHE A 311 13.69 -21.41 -19.37
CA PHE A 311 14.99 -22.05 -19.15
C PHE A 311 14.85 -23.56 -18.88
N THR A 312 13.90 -23.95 -18.01
CA THR A 312 13.63 -25.35 -17.69
C THR A 312 13.20 -26.13 -18.93
N LEU A 313 12.34 -25.52 -19.77
CA LEU A 313 11.87 -26.14 -21.02
C LEU A 313 13.03 -26.37 -22.01
N ILE A 314 13.89 -25.35 -22.21
CA ILE A 314 15.07 -25.47 -23.08
C ILE A 314 16.02 -26.52 -22.54
N PHE A 315 16.28 -26.53 -21.22
CA PHE A 315 17.16 -27.51 -20.59
C PHE A 315 16.64 -28.96 -20.77
N THR A 316 15.33 -29.16 -20.55
CA THR A 316 14.67 -30.46 -20.76
C THR A 316 14.79 -30.90 -22.20
N LEU A 317 14.62 -30.01 -23.18
CA LEU A 317 14.79 -30.33 -24.60
C LEU A 317 16.22 -30.78 -24.92
N ILE A 318 17.22 -30.09 -24.37
CA ILE A 318 18.63 -30.45 -24.55
C ILE A 318 18.88 -31.86 -23.98
N VAL A 319 18.40 -32.17 -22.78
CA VAL A 319 18.54 -33.49 -22.15
C VAL A 319 17.91 -34.60 -23.03
N ILE A 320 16.72 -34.35 -23.59
CA ILE A 320 16.05 -35.30 -24.49
C ILE A 320 16.89 -35.57 -25.76
N VAL A 321 17.46 -34.51 -26.36
CA VAL A 321 18.32 -34.65 -27.55
C VAL A 321 19.59 -35.45 -27.24
N LEU A 322 20.24 -35.13 -26.11
CA LEU A 322 21.42 -35.87 -25.67
C LEU A 322 21.12 -37.34 -25.35
N ALA A 323 19.96 -37.61 -24.74
CA ALA A 323 19.50 -38.97 -24.48
C ALA A 323 19.26 -39.77 -25.77
N LEU A 324 18.69 -39.13 -26.79
CA LEU A 324 18.47 -39.73 -28.10
C LEU A 324 19.82 -40.10 -28.78
N ILE A 325 20.78 -39.19 -28.75
CA ILE A 325 22.14 -39.42 -29.29
C ILE A 325 22.79 -40.55 -28.53
N GLY A 326 22.77 -40.54 -27.20
CA GLY A 326 23.31 -41.59 -26.34
C GLY A 326 22.66 -42.97 -26.59
N ALA A 327 21.32 -42.99 -26.70
CA ALA A 327 20.58 -44.22 -27.00
C ALA A 327 20.95 -44.82 -28.40
N LEU A 328 21.11 -43.95 -29.40
CA LEU A 328 21.59 -44.37 -30.73
C LEU A 328 23.00 -44.92 -30.68
N TYR A 329 23.92 -44.28 -29.95
CA TYR A 329 25.32 -44.73 -29.79
C TYR A 329 25.37 -46.09 -29.09
N VAL A 330 24.79 -46.20 -27.90
CA VAL A 330 24.74 -47.44 -27.10
C VAL A 330 24.09 -48.59 -27.90
N SER A 331 22.96 -48.31 -28.55
CA SER A 331 22.27 -49.30 -29.38
C SER A 331 23.12 -49.83 -30.55
N ARG A 332 24.01 -48.99 -31.10
CA ARG A 332 24.94 -49.44 -32.16
C ARG A 332 26.05 -50.31 -31.59
N GLU A 333 26.67 -49.91 -30.47
CA GLU A 333 27.80 -50.65 -29.87
C GLU A 333 27.38 -52.02 -29.31
N PHE A 334 26.26 -52.11 -28.61
CA PHE A 334 25.79 -53.34 -27.98
C PHE A 334 25.06 -54.28 -28.95
N ALA A 335 24.35 -53.78 -29.96
CA ALA A 335 23.63 -54.64 -30.87
C ALA A 335 24.54 -55.34 -31.90
N ARG A 336 25.69 -54.77 -32.26
CA ARG A 336 26.63 -55.35 -33.19
C ARG A 336 27.27 -56.67 -32.68
N PRO A 337 27.84 -56.77 -31.46
CA PRO A 337 28.36 -58.01 -30.89
C PRO A 337 27.30 -59.09 -30.71
N ILE A 338 26.12 -58.74 -30.22
CA ILE A 338 25.01 -59.63 -29.95
C ILE A 338 24.52 -60.29 -31.29
N LYS A 339 24.47 -59.51 -32.39
CA LYS A 339 24.12 -60.04 -33.69
C LYS A 339 25.14 -61.03 -34.21
N LYS A 340 26.47 -60.72 -34.05
CA LYS A 340 27.58 -61.62 -34.42
C LYS A 340 27.54 -62.91 -33.61
N LEU A 341 27.31 -62.90 -32.33
CA LEU A 341 27.16 -64.04 -31.44
C LEU A 341 25.95 -64.92 -31.83
N ASN A 342 24.81 -64.31 -32.17
CA ASN A 342 23.66 -65.06 -32.60
C ASN A 342 23.78 -65.71 -34.00
N GLU A 343 24.53 -65.04 -34.90
CA GLU A 343 24.89 -65.61 -36.22
C GLU A 343 25.85 -66.77 -36.06
N ALA A 344 26.90 -66.65 -35.19
CA ALA A 344 27.81 -67.71 -34.87
C ALA A 344 27.16 -68.95 -34.19
N ALA A 345 26.19 -68.66 -33.26
CA ALA A 345 25.43 -69.73 -32.61
C ALA A 345 24.52 -70.50 -33.59
N LYS A 346 23.92 -69.81 -34.60
CA LYS A 346 23.15 -70.45 -35.67
C LYS A 346 24.03 -71.39 -36.55
N HIS A 347 25.24 -70.96 -36.88
CA HIS A 347 26.16 -71.76 -37.66
C HIS A 347 26.72 -72.98 -36.91
N LEU A 348 26.54 -73.12 -35.60
CA LEU A 348 26.92 -74.27 -34.79
C LEU A 348 25.74 -75.26 -34.59
N THR A 349 24.53 -74.88 -34.98
CA THR A 349 23.30 -75.70 -34.83
C THR A 349 22.80 -76.28 -36.18
N ASP A 350 23.29 -75.75 -37.30
CA ASP A 350 23.17 -76.34 -38.64
C ASP A 350 24.40 -77.25 -38.97
#